data_012756fac9fb4e2630b5f3fd651c20c4
#
_entry.id   012756fac9fb4e2630b5f3fd651c20c4
#
_cell.length_a   1.000
_cell.length_b   1.000
_cell.length_c   1.000
_cell.angle_alpha   90.00
_cell.angle_beta   90.00
_cell.angle_gamma   90.00
#
_symmetry.space_group_name_H-M   'P 1'
#
loop_
_entity.id
_entity.type
_entity.pdbx_description
1 polymer ?
#
loop_
_entity_poly.entity_id
_entity_poly.type
_entity_poly.pdbx_seq_one_letter_code
_entity_poly.pdbx_strand_id
1 'polypeptide(L)'
;MQRIRFSRSSQGYIDTHEAVETRRSIFPSIVMFRPLDRTAHRPWPLPTGPWIMAQSWHDLLFAHWPIDPALLRPHIPAALQIDTFDAQAWIAVVPFHMSGVRLRATPALPWLSAFPELNVRTYVVVDRKPGVWFFSLDAQNPVAVAAARAWFHLPYFRARMHCEDRQGWIHYASERTHRGSHPAILHAKYRPKGEAFESKQGTLEHFLTERYCLYAADSHGRISCGEIHHEPWQLQIAEAQFQKNSMTEAAGIALPSQNPLLHFARRQDVVVWSPKRV
;
A
#
# COMPACT_ATOMS: atom_id res chain seq x y z
N MET A 1 -81.28 6.78 44.27
CA MET A 1 -80.88 7.54 45.48
C MET A 1 -79.59 6.91 45.99
N GLN A 2 -78.45 7.55 45.81
CA GLN A 2 -77.37 7.62 46.82
C GLN A 2 -76.17 8.34 46.17
N ARG A 3 -75.66 9.26 46.91
CA ARG A 3 -74.64 10.27 46.50
C ARG A 3 -73.27 9.67 46.48
N ILE A 4 -72.48 10.06 45.47
CA ILE A 4 -71.06 9.76 45.37
C ILE A 4 -70.27 10.96 45.86
N ARG A 5 -69.35 10.70 46.84
CA ARG A 5 -68.39 11.66 47.38
C ARG A 5 -67.11 11.63 46.54
N PHE A 6 -66.64 12.83 46.23
CA PHE A 6 -65.27 13.06 45.68
C PHE A 6 -64.25 12.96 46.82
N SER A 7 -63.16 12.24 46.54
CA SER A 7 -61.94 12.33 47.34
C SER A 7 -60.80 12.73 46.43
N ARG A 8 -60.16 13.83 46.80
CA ARG A 8 -58.86 14.26 46.16
C ARG A 8 -57.73 13.50 46.83
N SER A 9 -56.73 13.02 46.05
CA SER A 9 -55.39 12.77 46.60
C SER A 9 -54.37 12.91 45.53
N SER A 10 -53.49 13.83 45.76
CA SER A 10 -52.03 13.91 45.62
C SER A 10 -51.39 13.60 44.22
N GLN A 11 -50.83 14.68 43.74
CA GLN A 11 -49.79 14.75 42.69
C GLN A 11 -48.62 13.78 42.99
N GLY A 12 -48.39 12.85 42.05
CA GLY A 12 -47.15 12.13 41.92
C GLY A 12 -46.30 12.82 40.83
N TYR A 13 -45.19 13.38 41.25
CA TYR A 13 -44.14 13.95 40.38
C TYR A 13 -43.47 12.81 39.64
N ILE A 14 -43.65 12.70 38.35
CA ILE A 14 -42.93 11.75 37.50
C ILE A 14 -41.68 12.45 36.99
N ASP A 15 -40.55 12.01 37.55
CA ASP A 15 -39.21 12.40 37.12
C ASP A 15 -38.91 11.72 35.75
N THR A 16 -39.02 12.51 34.70
CA THR A 16 -38.64 12.05 33.37
C THR A 16 -37.13 12.27 33.20
N HIS A 17 -36.34 11.29 33.60
CA HIS A 17 -34.99 11.16 33.09
C HIS A 17 -35.06 10.83 31.58
N GLU A 18 -34.97 11.85 30.75
CA GLU A 18 -34.69 11.72 29.32
C GLU A 18 -33.36 10.96 29.13
N ALA A 19 -33.48 9.72 28.69
CA ALA A 19 -32.35 8.99 28.13
C ALA A 19 -31.92 9.70 26.86
N VAL A 20 -30.83 10.47 26.96
CA VAL A 20 -30.11 10.99 25.80
C VAL A 20 -29.51 9.81 25.08
N GLU A 21 -30.27 9.23 24.16
CA GLU A 21 -29.72 8.32 23.12
C GLU A 21 -28.70 9.08 22.32
N THR A 22 -27.43 8.83 22.59
CA THR A 22 -26.31 9.29 21.77
C THR A 22 -26.45 8.62 20.42
N ARG A 23 -27.11 9.28 19.47
CA ARG A 23 -27.11 8.90 18.06
C ARG A 23 -25.65 8.86 17.60
N ARG A 24 -25.07 7.67 17.56
CA ARG A 24 -23.80 7.44 16.84
C ARG A 24 -24.04 7.86 15.41
N SER A 25 -23.31 8.90 14.99
CA SER A 25 -23.28 9.36 13.61
C SER A 25 -22.94 8.18 12.69
N ILE A 26 -23.89 7.80 11.84
CA ILE A 26 -23.76 6.72 10.83
C ILE A 26 -22.99 7.23 9.60
N PHE A 27 -22.50 8.46 9.63
CA PHE A 27 -21.64 8.94 8.54
C PHE A 27 -20.22 8.41 8.78
N PRO A 28 -19.67 7.60 7.84
CA PRO A 28 -18.26 7.24 7.90
C PRO A 28 -17.47 8.55 7.92
N SER A 29 -16.59 8.69 8.90
CA SER A 29 -15.68 9.84 8.98
C SER A 29 -15.01 9.98 7.63
N ILE A 30 -15.28 11.09 6.91
CA ILE A 30 -14.59 11.39 5.66
C ILE A 30 -13.13 11.61 6.03
N VAL A 31 -12.30 10.59 5.84
CA VAL A 31 -10.86 10.71 6.05
C VAL A 31 -10.36 11.69 4.99
N MET A 32 -10.04 12.91 5.43
CA MET A 32 -9.50 13.93 4.55
C MET A 32 -8.13 13.48 4.04
N PHE A 33 -7.93 13.60 2.72
CA PHE A 33 -6.64 13.34 2.10
C PHE A 33 -5.65 14.46 2.47
N ARG A 34 -4.70 14.20 3.37
CA ARG A 34 -3.73 15.17 3.90
C ARG A 34 -2.31 14.61 3.98
N PRO A 35 -1.75 14.06 2.90
CA PRO A 35 -0.48 13.35 2.98
C PRO A 35 0.73 14.26 3.30
N LEU A 36 0.57 15.59 3.28
CA LEU A 36 1.64 16.54 3.57
C LEU A 36 1.58 17.15 4.98
N ASP A 37 0.66 16.70 5.84
CA ASP A 37 0.51 17.25 7.19
C ASP A 37 1.69 16.87 8.11
N ARG A 38 2.32 15.71 7.89
CA ARG A 38 3.48 15.21 8.63
C ARG A 38 4.65 14.97 7.68
N THR A 39 5.74 15.72 7.80
CA THR A 39 6.92 15.61 6.92
C THR A 39 8.24 15.39 7.69
N ALA A 40 8.24 15.61 9.02
CA ALA A 40 9.43 15.54 9.84
C ALA A 40 10.07 14.14 9.95
N HIS A 41 9.32 13.08 9.67
CA HIS A 41 9.78 11.69 9.65
C HIS A 41 10.62 11.34 8.41
N ARG A 42 10.60 12.17 7.36
CA ARG A 42 11.38 11.92 6.15
C ARG A 42 12.89 12.04 6.43
N PRO A 43 13.71 11.16 5.89
CA PRO A 43 15.16 11.25 6.02
C PRO A 43 15.81 12.37 5.18
N TRP A 44 15.05 13.00 4.28
CA TRP A 44 15.43 14.18 3.49
C TRP A 44 14.21 15.06 3.20
N PRO A 45 14.42 16.37 2.90
CA PRO A 45 13.35 17.31 2.59
C PRO A 45 12.46 16.85 1.42
N LEU A 46 11.23 17.35 1.39
CA LEU A 46 10.35 17.19 0.24
C LEU A 46 11.01 17.73 -1.03
N PRO A 47 10.71 17.15 -2.21
CA PRO A 47 11.17 17.70 -3.47
C PRO A 47 10.70 19.14 -3.68
N THR A 48 11.53 19.92 -4.33
CA THR A 48 11.17 21.28 -4.77
C THR A 48 10.12 21.20 -5.87
N GLY A 49 9.09 22.05 -5.81
CA GLY A 49 7.99 22.08 -6.76
C GLY A 49 6.79 21.21 -6.37
N PRO A 50 5.72 21.28 -7.17
CA PRO A 50 4.49 20.59 -6.86
C PRO A 50 4.57 19.09 -7.12
N TRP A 51 3.85 18.30 -6.30
CA TRP A 51 3.55 16.91 -6.65
C TRP A 51 2.65 16.85 -7.89
N ILE A 52 2.74 15.77 -8.66
CA ILE A 52 2.03 15.60 -9.93
C ILE A 52 0.85 14.64 -9.84
N MET A 53 0.90 13.68 -8.93
CA MET A 53 -0.13 12.65 -8.80
C MET A 53 -0.41 12.35 -7.33
N ALA A 54 -1.66 12.04 -7.03
CA ALA A 54 -2.10 11.57 -5.72
C ALA A 54 -2.85 10.25 -5.86
N GLN A 55 -2.75 9.42 -4.82
CA GLN A 55 -3.40 8.11 -4.75
C GLN A 55 -3.53 7.66 -3.30
N SER A 56 -4.48 6.76 -3.04
CA SER A 56 -4.63 6.07 -1.75
C SER A 56 -4.46 4.57 -1.96
N TRP A 57 -3.65 3.94 -1.13
CA TRP A 57 -3.41 2.50 -1.12
C TRP A 57 -4.18 1.88 0.04
N HIS A 58 -4.81 0.74 -0.20
CA HIS A 58 -5.67 0.07 0.77
C HIS A 58 -5.31 -1.39 0.91
N ASP A 59 -5.49 -1.89 2.13
CA ASP A 59 -5.41 -3.30 2.47
C ASP A 59 -4.11 -3.95 1.97
N LEU A 60 -2.98 -3.25 2.18
CA LEU A 60 -1.67 -3.74 1.74
C LEU A 60 -1.23 -4.91 2.59
N LEU A 61 -0.79 -5.98 1.93
CA LEU A 61 0.06 -6.99 2.54
C LEU A 61 1.51 -6.71 2.12
N PHE A 62 2.39 -6.60 3.09
CA PHE A 62 3.84 -6.65 2.89
C PHE A 62 4.32 -8.06 3.22
N ALA A 63 4.59 -8.88 2.21
CA ALA A 63 5.18 -10.18 2.38
C ALA A 63 6.66 -10.13 1.98
N HIS A 64 7.56 -10.21 2.95
CA HIS A 64 9.00 -10.04 2.79
C HIS A 64 9.76 -11.33 3.03
N TRP A 65 10.68 -11.68 2.14
CA TRP A 65 11.63 -12.77 2.30
C TRP A 65 13.04 -12.22 2.34
N PRO A 66 13.88 -12.66 3.29
CA PRO A 66 15.32 -12.42 3.20
C PRO A 66 15.89 -13.24 2.04
N ILE A 67 16.84 -12.66 1.33
CA ILE A 67 17.47 -13.29 0.15
C ILE A 67 18.94 -12.89 0.09
N ASP A 68 19.80 -13.80 -0.39
CA ASP A 68 21.21 -13.49 -0.61
C ASP A 68 21.32 -12.35 -1.65
N PRO A 69 22.04 -11.25 -1.35
CA PRO A 69 22.27 -10.17 -2.32
C PRO A 69 22.84 -10.65 -3.65
N ALA A 70 23.64 -11.72 -3.65
CA ALA A 70 24.22 -12.29 -4.86
C ALA A 70 23.16 -12.84 -5.82
N LEU A 71 22.03 -13.35 -5.30
CA LEU A 71 20.91 -13.84 -6.12
C LEU A 71 20.11 -12.68 -6.76
N LEU A 72 20.10 -11.51 -6.14
CA LEU A 72 19.42 -10.32 -6.69
C LEU A 72 20.29 -9.56 -7.69
N ARG A 73 21.62 -9.61 -7.55
CA ARG A 73 22.53 -8.77 -8.32
C ARG A 73 22.36 -8.86 -9.84
N PRO A 74 22.14 -10.05 -10.46
CA PRO A 74 21.94 -10.16 -11.90
C PRO A 74 20.67 -9.46 -12.43
N HIS A 75 19.69 -9.20 -11.54
CA HIS A 75 18.38 -8.65 -11.88
C HIS A 75 18.25 -7.14 -11.61
N ILE A 76 19.33 -6.50 -11.15
CA ILE A 76 19.36 -5.08 -10.77
C ILE A 76 20.45 -4.37 -11.57
N PRO A 77 20.19 -3.21 -12.18
CA PRO A 77 21.21 -2.43 -12.88
C PRO A 77 22.47 -2.22 -12.02
N ALA A 78 23.64 -2.32 -12.63
CA ALA A 78 24.93 -2.20 -11.92
C ALA A 78 25.08 -0.85 -11.18
N ALA A 79 24.46 0.21 -11.72
CA ALA A 79 24.46 1.54 -11.11
C ALA A 79 23.67 1.64 -9.80
N LEU A 80 22.83 0.65 -9.47
CA LEU A 80 22.07 0.62 -8.24
C LEU A 80 22.74 -0.31 -7.22
N GLN A 81 23.11 0.20 -6.08
CA GLN A 81 23.61 -0.61 -4.97
C GLN A 81 22.42 -1.29 -4.28
N ILE A 82 22.54 -2.61 -4.02
CA ILE A 82 21.55 -3.33 -3.21
C ILE A 82 21.64 -2.83 -1.78
N ASP A 83 20.49 -2.42 -1.23
CA ASP A 83 20.38 -1.99 0.16
C ASP A 83 20.09 -3.21 1.05
N THR A 84 20.79 -3.32 2.18
CA THR A 84 20.72 -4.48 3.08
C THR A 84 20.48 -4.05 4.51
N PHE A 85 19.80 -4.89 5.28
CA PHE A 85 19.68 -4.79 6.72
C PHE A 85 20.43 -5.94 7.36
N ASP A 86 21.40 -5.64 8.21
CA ASP A 86 22.32 -6.65 8.83
C ASP A 86 22.94 -7.59 7.77
N ALA A 87 23.45 -7.00 6.68
CA ALA A 87 24.04 -7.69 5.53
C ALA A 87 23.04 -8.59 4.72
N GLN A 88 21.75 -8.61 5.10
CA GLN A 88 20.71 -9.37 4.44
C GLN A 88 19.94 -8.51 3.45
N ALA A 89 19.81 -8.92 2.18
CA ALA A 89 18.89 -8.33 1.23
C ALA A 89 17.46 -8.88 1.41
N TRP A 90 16.48 -8.15 0.89
CA TRP A 90 15.07 -8.48 1.05
C TRP A 90 14.34 -8.35 -0.28
N ILE A 91 13.43 -9.29 -0.56
CA ILE A 91 12.49 -9.21 -1.66
C ILE A 91 11.07 -9.22 -1.11
N ALA A 92 10.17 -8.46 -1.72
CA ALA A 92 8.79 -8.37 -1.28
C ALA A 92 7.80 -8.65 -2.40
N VAL A 93 6.68 -9.28 -2.04
CA VAL A 93 5.46 -9.37 -2.83
C VAL A 93 4.39 -8.58 -2.09
N VAL A 94 3.85 -7.55 -2.74
CA VAL A 94 2.97 -6.57 -2.09
C VAL A 94 1.68 -6.41 -2.89
N PRO A 95 0.64 -7.21 -2.59
CA PRO A 95 -0.70 -7.01 -3.12
C PRO A 95 -1.43 -5.91 -2.36
N PHE A 96 -2.17 -5.07 -3.06
CA PHE A 96 -2.99 -4.00 -2.51
C PHE A 96 -4.04 -3.53 -3.52
N HIS A 97 -4.89 -2.62 -3.08
CA HIS A 97 -5.89 -1.98 -3.92
C HIS A 97 -5.67 -0.47 -3.89
N MET A 98 -5.71 0.16 -5.06
CA MET A 98 -5.61 1.62 -5.18
C MET A 98 -6.98 2.26 -5.32
N SER A 99 -7.11 3.49 -4.81
CA SER A 99 -8.22 4.38 -5.10
C SER A 99 -7.78 5.84 -5.23
N GLY A 100 -8.64 6.68 -5.79
CA GLY A 100 -8.39 8.12 -5.88
C GLY A 100 -7.17 8.51 -6.71
N VAL A 101 -6.70 7.62 -7.59
CA VAL A 101 -5.58 7.92 -8.50
C VAL A 101 -5.97 9.09 -9.41
N ARG A 102 -5.23 10.19 -9.30
CA ARG A 102 -5.51 11.41 -10.05
C ARG A 102 -4.25 12.25 -10.25
N LEU A 103 -4.20 12.97 -11.34
CA LEU A 103 -3.22 14.05 -11.50
C LEU A 103 -3.58 15.24 -10.59
N ARG A 104 -2.59 16.07 -10.28
CA ARG A 104 -2.83 17.30 -9.52
C ARG A 104 -3.86 18.19 -10.24
N ALA A 105 -4.76 18.77 -9.47
CA ALA A 105 -5.84 19.63 -9.94
C ALA A 105 -6.87 18.96 -10.89
N THR A 106 -6.89 17.62 -10.96
CA THR A 106 -7.95 16.90 -11.67
C THR A 106 -8.79 16.07 -10.70
N PRO A 107 -10.07 15.81 -10.99
CA PRO A 107 -10.87 14.86 -10.24
C PRO A 107 -10.38 13.43 -10.49
N ALA A 108 -10.63 12.56 -9.54
CA ALA A 108 -10.46 11.11 -9.73
C ALA A 108 -11.62 10.57 -10.60
N LEU A 109 -11.28 9.86 -11.68
CA LEU A 109 -12.27 9.27 -12.57
C LEU A 109 -12.67 7.87 -12.03
N PRO A 110 -13.95 7.59 -11.72
CA PRO A 110 -14.35 6.41 -10.96
C PRO A 110 -13.81 5.06 -11.49
N TRP A 111 -13.85 4.84 -12.80
CA TRP A 111 -13.41 3.57 -13.43
C TRP A 111 -11.91 3.52 -13.74
N LEU A 112 -11.20 4.65 -13.65
CA LEU A 112 -9.77 4.76 -13.94
C LEU A 112 -8.91 4.87 -12.67
N SER A 113 -9.51 5.31 -11.57
CA SER A 113 -8.80 5.69 -10.36
C SER A 113 -8.86 4.67 -9.23
N ALA A 114 -9.52 3.51 -9.42
CA ALA A 114 -9.62 2.47 -8.41
C ALA A 114 -9.44 1.08 -9.06
N PHE A 115 -8.38 0.36 -8.66
CA PHE A 115 -8.04 -0.96 -9.18
C PHE A 115 -7.01 -1.67 -8.27
N PRO A 116 -6.98 -3.01 -8.28
CA PRO A 116 -5.93 -3.77 -7.63
C PRO A 116 -4.58 -3.60 -8.32
N GLU A 117 -3.51 -3.59 -7.52
CA GLU A 117 -2.12 -3.62 -7.97
C GLU A 117 -1.31 -4.59 -7.12
N LEU A 118 -0.36 -5.27 -7.73
CA LEU A 118 0.54 -6.20 -7.09
C LEU A 118 1.95 -5.90 -7.55
N ASN A 119 2.87 -5.62 -6.64
CA ASN A 119 4.26 -5.42 -7.03
C ASN A 119 5.21 -6.47 -6.42
N VAL A 120 6.28 -6.76 -7.17
CA VAL A 120 7.46 -7.48 -6.69
C VAL A 120 8.60 -6.49 -6.64
N ARG A 121 9.20 -6.31 -5.45
CA ARG A 121 10.17 -5.25 -5.23
C ARG A 121 11.32 -5.69 -4.34
N THR A 122 12.43 -4.96 -4.45
CA THR A 122 13.56 -5.01 -3.54
C THR A 122 14.02 -3.60 -3.18
N TYR A 123 15.08 -3.50 -2.41
CA TYR A 123 15.59 -2.28 -1.84
C TYR A 123 16.95 -1.95 -2.41
N VAL A 124 17.13 -0.70 -2.81
CA VAL A 124 18.37 -0.21 -3.40
C VAL A 124 18.71 1.16 -2.84
N VAL A 125 19.96 1.57 -2.98
CA VAL A 125 20.42 2.90 -2.55
C VAL A 125 21.29 3.54 -3.63
N VAL A 126 21.07 4.83 -3.88
CA VAL A 126 21.89 5.67 -4.76
C VAL A 126 22.22 6.93 -3.98
N ASP A 127 23.51 7.30 -3.90
CA ASP A 127 23.99 8.51 -3.21
C ASP A 127 23.41 8.67 -1.79
N ARG A 128 23.40 7.59 -1.01
CA ARG A 128 22.83 7.52 0.35
C ARG A 128 21.32 7.76 0.43
N LYS A 129 20.60 7.71 -0.69
CA LYS A 129 19.14 7.82 -0.73
C LYS A 129 18.53 6.43 -0.93
N PRO A 130 18.01 5.78 0.13
CA PRO A 130 17.40 4.46 0.04
C PRO A 130 16.05 4.54 -0.66
N GLY A 131 15.78 3.59 -1.54
CA GLY A 131 14.55 3.51 -2.33
C GLY A 131 14.19 2.10 -2.71
N VAL A 132 13.15 1.99 -3.54
CA VAL A 132 12.60 0.73 -4.01
C VAL A 132 12.98 0.51 -5.47
N TRP A 133 13.34 -0.72 -5.82
CA TRP A 133 13.45 -1.22 -7.20
C TRP A 133 12.36 -2.25 -7.45
N PHE A 134 11.59 -2.07 -8.54
CA PHE A 134 10.53 -3.00 -8.91
C PHE A 134 11.00 -3.98 -9.97
N PHE A 135 10.78 -5.28 -9.74
CA PHE A 135 10.92 -6.32 -10.75
C PHE A 135 9.66 -6.43 -11.60
N SER A 136 8.48 -6.20 -11.01
CA SER A 136 7.21 -6.10 -11.71
C SER A 136 6.17 -5.33 -10.90
N LEU A 137 5.23 -4.71 -11.63
CA LEU A 137 4.00 -4.14 -11.10
C LEU A 137 2.86 -4.65 -11.99
N ASP A 138 2.04 -5.55 -11.43
CA ASP A 138 0.88 -6.08 -12.13
C ASP A 138 -0.35 -5.25 -11.76
N ALA A 139 -1.09 -4.76 -12.75
CA ALA A 139 -2.28 -3.94 -12.53
C ALA A 139 -3.41 -4.32 -13.48
N GLN A 140 -4.64 -4.17 -12.99
CA GLN A 140 -5.83 -4.49 -13.75
C GLN A 140 -6.14 -3.44 -14.82
N ASN A 141 -5.79 -2.17 -14.56
CA ASN A 141 -6.16 -1.06 -15.43
C ASN A 141 -5.17 -0.91 -16.60
N PRO A 142 -5.57 -1.18 -17.85
CA PRO A 142 -4.66 -1.12 -19.01
C PRO A 142 -4.17 0.30 -19.33
N VAL A 143 -4.96 1.33 -19.04
CA VAL A 143 -4.58 2.74 -19.27
C VAL A 143 -3.51 3.15 -18.26
N ALA A 144 -3.69 2.81 -16.99
CA ALA A 144 -2.69 3.05 -15.95
C ALA A 144 -1.37 2.32 -16.27
N VAL A 145 -1.44 1.06 -16.72
CA VAL A 145 -0.27 0.28 -17.17
C VAL A 145 0.47 1.00 -18.30
N ALA A 146 -0.24 1.45 -19.34
CA ALA A 146 0.38 2.13 -20.47
C ALA A 146 1.03 3.46 -20.07
N ALA A 147 0.34 4.27 -19.28
CA ALA A 147 0.83 5.56 -18.79
C ALA A 147 2.07 5.41 -17.90
N ALA A 148 2.05 4.46 -16.97
CA ALA A 148 3.17 4.24 -16.05
C ALA A 148 4.42 3.71 -16.77
N ARG A 149 4.27 2.85 -17.77
CA ARG A 149 5.37 2.38 -18.63
C ARG A 149 5.98 3.53 -19.44
N ALA A 150 5.14 4.38 -20.03
CA ALA A 150 5.58 5.48 -20.88
C ALA A 150 6.23 6.64 -20.11
N TRP A 151 5.69 6.98 -18.94
CA TRP A 151 6.12 8.16 -18.19
C TRP A 151 7.16 7.84 -17.11
N PHE A 152 6.94 6.76 -16.34
CA PHE A 152 7.81 6.41 -15.20
C PHE A 152 8.84 5.34 -15.52
N HIS A 153 8.80 4.73 -16.71
CA HIS A 153 9.64 3.60 -17.14
C HIS A 153 9.59 2.40 -16.17
N LEU A 154 8.47 2.23 -15.49
CA LEU A 154 8.26 1.15 -14.54
C LEU A 154 7.81 -0.13 -15.26
N PRO A 155 8.22 -1.32 -14.77
CA PRO A 155 7.89 -2.61 -15.37
C PRO A 155 6.45 -3.06 -15.06
N TYR A 156 5.47 -2.28 -15.53
CA TYR A 156 4.06 -2.60 -15.39
C TYR A 156 3.59 -3.67 -16.35
N PHE A 157 2.79 -4.60 -15.87
CA PHE A 157 2.16 -5.66 -16.63
C PHE A 157 0.64 -5.63 -16.45
N ARG A 158 -0.10 -6.00 -17.51
CA ARG A 158 -1.54 -6.22 -17.39
C ARG A 158 -1.80 -7.53 -16.67
N ALA A 159 -2.76 -7.52 -15.75
CA ALA A 159 -3.19 -8.71 -15.06
C ALA A 159 -4.73 -8.72 -14.92
N ARG A 160 -5.31 -9.91 -14.88
CA ARG A 160 -6.67 -10.13 -14.41
C ARG A 160 -6.59 -10.27 -12.90
N MET A 161 -7.27 -9.38 -12.19
CA MET A 161 -7.13 -9.28 -10.74
C MET A 161 -8.50 -9.23 -10.06
N HIS A 162 -8.54 -9.74 -8.85
CA HIS A 162 -9.68 -9.66 -7.96
C HIS A 162 -9.19 -9.42 -6.52
N CYS A 163 -9.86 -8.50 -5.82
CA CYS A 163 -9.56 -8.16 -4.44
C CYS A 163 -10.88 -7.88 -3.72
N GLU A 164 -11.17 -8.63 -2.66
CA GLU A 164 -12.39 -8.44 -1.87
C GLU A 164 -12.17 -8.80 -0.40
N ASP A 165 -12.83 -8.08 0.50
CA ASP A 165 -12.92 -8.46 1.91
C ASP A 165 -14.09 -9.43 2.11
N ARG A 166 -13.80 -10.60 2.66
CA ARG A 166 -14.79 -11.57 3.11
C ARG A 166 -14.56 -11.90 4.58
N GLN A 167 -15.40 -11.37 5.43
CA GLN A 167 -15.35 -11.61 6.89
C GLN A 167 -13.99 -11.28 7.52
N GLY A 168 -13.40 -10.16 7.10
CA GLY A 168 -12.10 -9.69 7.60
C GLY A 168 -10.87 -10.35 6.96
N TRP A 169 -11.06 -11.25 6.00
CA TRP A 169 -10.00 -11.77 5.15
C TRP A 169 -10.03 -11.09 3.79
N ILE A 170 -8.92 -10.51 3.40
CA ILE A 170 -8.72 -10.01 2.05
C ILE A 170 -8.37 -11.19 1.14
N HIS A 171 -9.28 -11.53 0.25
CA HIS A 171 -9.06 -12.52 -0.81
C HIS A 171 -8.48 -11.81 -2.01
N TYR A 172 -7.29 -12.22 -2.43
CA TYR A 172 -6.55 -11.58 -3.50
C TYR A 172 -6.13 -12.59 -4.57
N ALA A 173 -6.49 -12.29 -5.82
CA ALA A 173 -6.08 -13.08 -6.99
C ALA A 173 -5.50 -12.16 -8.06
N SER A 174 -4.39 -12.56 -8.66
CA SER A 174 -3.76 -11.91 -9.80
C SER A 174 -3.23 -12.96 -10.77
N GLU A 175 -3.57 -12.81 -12.04
CA GLU A 175 -3.02 -13.59 -13.14
C GLU A 175 -2.51 -12.64 -14.23
N ARG A 176 -1.22 -12.66 -14.51
CA ARG A 176 -0.62 -11.84 -15.55
C ARG A 176 -1.12 -12.23 -16.93
N THR A 177 -1.66 -11.26 -17.67
CA THR A 177 -2.21 -11.44 -19.03
C THR A 177 -1.45 -10.64 -20.07
N HIS A 178 -0.37 -9.95 -19.68
CA HIS A 178 0.43 -9.13 -20.57
C HIS A 178 1.10 -10.00 -21.64
N ARG A 179 0.84 -9.69 -22.90
CA ARG A 179 1.37 -10.48 -24.04
C ARG A 179 2.90 -10.42 -24.09
N GLY A 180 3.54 -11.58 -24.26
CA GLY A 180 5.00 -11.68 -24.37
C GLY A 180 5.75 -11.62 -23.03
N SER A 181 5.04 -11.61 -21.88
CA SER A 181 5.65 -11.70 -20.56
C SER A 181 5.62 -13.14 -20.03
N HIS A 182 6.49 -13.44 -19.07
CA HIS A 182 6.42 -14.69 -18.32
C HIS A 182 5.12 -14.75 -17.51
N PRO A 183 4.46 -15.91 -17.44
CA PRO A 183 3.30 -16.10 -16.57
C PRO A 183 3.63 -15.80 -15.11
N ALA A 184 2.73 -15.12 -14.41
CA ALA A 184 2.84 -14.83 -13.00
C ALA A 184 1.48 -14.92 -12.35
N ILE A 185 1.38 -15.63 -11.22
CA ILE A 185 0.13 -15.88 -10.53
C ILE A 185 0.33 -15.66 -9.04
N LEU A 186 -0.60 -14.92 -8.43
CA LEU A 186 -0.79 -14.89 -6.98
C LEU A 186 -2.21 -15.26 -6.65
N HIS A 187 -2.41 -16.26 -5.81
CA HIS A 187 -3.66 -16.54 -5.12
C HIS A 187 -3.38 -16.61 -3.63
N ALA A 188 -3.91 -15.67 -2.89
CA ALA A 188 -3.68 -15.54 -1.46
C ALA A 188 -4.92 -15.03 -0.73
N LYS A 189 -4.99 -15.30 0.56
CA LYS A 189 -5.83 -14.57 1.49
C LYS A 189 -5.03 -14.12 2.69
N TYR A 190 -5.33 -12.94 3.21
CA TYR A 190 -4.59 -12.37 4.33
C TYR A 190 -5.47 -11.44 5.16
N ARG A 191 -5.06 -11.18 6.38
CA ARG A 191 -5.73 -10.27 7.30
C ARG A 191 -4.75 -9.65 8.30
N PRO A 192 -5.09 -8.49 8.88
CA PRO A 192 -4.33 -7.94 10.00
C PRO A 192 -4.53 -8.75 11.27
N LYS A 193 -3.53 -8.69 12.17
CA LYS A 193 -3.56 -9.20 13.53
C LYS A 193 -3.02 -8.14 14.50
N GLY A 194 -3.69 -8.01 15.64
CA GLY A 194 -3.27 -7.07 16.68
C GLY A 194 -3.51 -5.60 16.33
N GLU A 195 -2.93 -4.75 17.14
CA GLU A 195 -3.07 -3.30 17.02
C GLU A 195 -2.09 -2.71 16.00
N ALA A 196 -2.42 -1.52 15.49
CA ALA A 196 -1.55 -0.79 14.58
C ALA A 196 -0.40 -0.12 15.35
N PHE A 197 0.78 -0.07 14.73
CA PHE A 197 1.97 0.58 15.26
C PHE A 197 2.75 1.31 14.16
N GLU A 198 3.49 2.34 14.53
CA GLU A 198 4.51 2.96 13.66
C GLU A 198 5.86 2.28 13.89
N SER A 199 6.58 1.96 12.81
CA SER A 199 7.92 1.39 12.91
C SER A 199 8.92 2.41 13.47
N LYS A 200 9.86 1.93 14.28
CA LYS A 200 10.91 2.79 14.85
C LYS A 200 12.12 2.83 13.91
N GLN A 201 12.73 4.00 13.78
CA GLN A 201 13.98 4.14 13.02
C GLN A 201 15.06 3.16 13.52
N GLY A 202 15.75 2.53 12.58
CA GLY A 202 16.78 1.51 12.87
C GLY A 202 16.24 0.08 13.04
N THR A 203 14.91 -0.14 12.99
CA THR A 203 14.35 -1.49 12.99
C THR A 203 14.20 -2.03 11.57
N LEU A 204 14.04 -3.35 11.46
CA LEU A 204 13.81 -4.01 10.18
C LEU A 204 12.50 -3.55 9.52
N GLU A 205 11.42 -3.38 10.29
CA GLU A 205 10.14 -2.90 9.78
C GLU A 205 10.29 -1.53 9.13
N HIS A 206 11.03 -0.61 9.78
CA HIS A 206 11.32 0.72 9.25
C HIS A 206 12.13 0.61 7.94
N PHE A 207 13.16 -0.23 7.90
CA PHE A 207 13.94 -0.48 6.69
C PHE A 207 13.07 -1.00 5.55
N LEU A 208 12.13 -1.90 5.81
CA LEU A 208 11.29 -2.54 4.79
C LEU A 208 10.14 -1.67 4.30
N THR A 209 9.67 -0.69 5.08
CA THR A 209 8.42 0.03 4.77
C THR A 209 8.60 1.52 4.57
N GLU A 210 9.51 2.19 5.28
CA GLU A 210 9.69 3.64 5.23
C GLU A 210 10.59 4.04 4.05
N ARG A 211 10.05 3.94 2.82
CA ARG A 211 10.73 4.24 1.57
C ARG A 211 10.03 5.38 0.84
N TYR A 212 10.76 6.44 0.55
CA TYR A 212 10.22 7.69 0.02
C TYR A 212 10.67 7.98 -1.41
N CYS A 213 11.29 7.01 -2.07
CA CYS A 213 11.55 7.06 -3.51
C CYS A 213 11.60 5.67 -4.12
N LEU A 214 11.42 5.64 -5.43
CA LEU A 214 11.62 4.49 -6.29
C LEU A 214 12.65 4.82 -7.37
N TYR A 215 13.34 3.80 -7.85
CA TYR A 215 14.27 3.90 -8.96
C TYR A 215 13.74 3.13 -10.17
N ALA A 216 13.91 3.68 -11.35
CA ALA A 216 13.56 3.06 -12.60
C ALA A 216 14.69 3.26 -13.63
N ALA A 217 14.82 2.32 -14.57
CA ALA A 217 15.75 2.42 -15.69
C ALA A 217 14.98 2.54 -16.99
N ASP A 218 15.40 3.45 -17.87
CA ASP A 218 14.86 3.51 -19.22
C ASP A 218 15.51 2.44 -20.13
N SER A 219 15.08 2.37 -21.39
CA SER A 219 15.60 1.42 -22.38
C SER A 219 17.09 1.59 -22.69
N HIS A 220 17.71 2.67 -22.27
CA HIS A 220 19.15 2.95 -22.41
C HIS A 220 19.92 2.71 -21.12
N GLY A 221 19.27 2.14 -20.08
CA GLY A 221 19.89 1.90 -18.77
C GLY A 221 20.09 3.15 -17.92
N ARG A 222 19.51 4.30 -18.29
CA ARG A 222 19.63 5.55 -17.54
C ARG A 222 18.67 5.51 -16.35
N ILE A 223 19.22 5.75 -15.17
CA ILE A 223 18.46 5.68 -13.92
C ILE A 223 17.71 6.99 -13.67
N SER A 224 16.48 6.87 -13.22
CA SER A 224 15.68 7.97 -12.68
C SER A 224 15.17 7.64 -11.27
N CYS A 225 15.00 8.67 -10.46
CA CYS A 225 14.43 8.61 -9.12
C CYS A 225 13.05 9.28 -9.14
N GLY A 226 12.00 8.55 -8.84
CA GLY A 226 10.66 9.06 -8.58
C GLY A 226 10.45 9.19 -7.09
N GLU A 227 10.28 10.42 -6.58
CA GLU A 227 10.01 10.63 -5.16
C GLU A 227 8.53 10.53 -4.85
N ILE A 228 8.23 9.92 -3.72
CA ILE A 228 6.89 9.86 -3.15
C ILE A 228 6.90 10.44 -1.74
N HIS A 229 5.74 10.79 -1.23
CA HIS A 229 5.56 11.08 0.18
C HIS A 229 4.27 10.47 0.69
N HIS A 230 4.36 9.92 1.88
CA HIS A 230 3.27 9.41 2.71
C HIS A 230 3.61 9.67 4.18
N GLU A 231 2.62 9.62 5.04
CA GLU A 231 2.86 9.59 6.48
C GLU A 231 3.49 8.25 6.91
N PRO A 232 4.06 8.15 8.13
CA PRO A 232 4.55 6.88 8.64
C PRO A 232 3.48 5.79 8.56
N TRP A 233 3.89 4.59 8.16
CA TRP A 233 2.98 3.47 8.03
C TRP A 233 2.37 3.08 9.37
N GLN A 234 1.04 2.96 9.40
CA GLN A 234 0.31 2.31 10.49
C GLN A 234 0.29 0.81 10.21
N LEU A 235 1.35 0.14 10.64
CA LEU A 235 1.55 -1.29 10.39
C LEU A 235 0.80 -2.14 11.41
N GLN A 236 0.34 -3.30 10.98
CA GLN A 236 -0.13 -4.38 11.84
C GLN A 236 0.63 -5.66 11.47
N ILE A 237 0.85 -6.55 12.42
CA ILE A 237 1.25 -7.92 12.07
C ILE A 237 0.16 -8.51 11.19
N ALA A 238 0.54 -9.37 10.24
CA ALA A 238 -0.42 -10.03 9.37
C ALA A 238 -0.33 -11.55 9.47
N GLU A 239 -1.39 -12.20 9.07
CA GLU A 239 -1.34 -13.62 8.69
C GLU A 239 -1.79 -13.74 7.24
N ALA A 240 -1.17 -14.65 6.51
CA ALA A 240 -1.48 -14.90 5.11
C ALA A 240 -1.40 -16.41 4.79
N GLN A 241 -2.22 -16.81 3.82
CA GLN A 241 -2.19 -18.15 3.22
C GLN A 241 -2.00 -17.97 1.71
N PHE A 242 -0.89 -18.46 1.19
CA PHE A 242 -0.57 -18.45 -0.23
C PHE A 242 -0.94 -19.80 -0.82
N GLN A 243 -1.98 -19.85 -1.66
CA GLN A 243 -2.34 -21.04 -2.43
C GLN A 243 -1.41 -21.18 -3.65
N LYS A 244 -1.03 -20.06 -4.25
CA LYS A 244 -0.06 -19.97 -5.34
C LYS A 244 0.65 -18.62 -5.31
N ASN A 245 1.97 -18.65 -5.50
CA ASN A 245 2.80 -17.45 -5.65
C ASN A 245 3.96 -17.78 -6.60
N SER A 246 3.85 -17.37 -7.86
CA SER A 246 4.93 -17.46 -8.85
C SER A 246 5.41 -16.09 -9.32
N MET A 247 5.14 -15.05 -8.52
CA MET A 247 5.40 -13.67 -8.91
C MET A 247 6.90 -13.36 -9.06
N THR A 248 7.72 -13.86 -8.15
CA THR A 248 9.18 -13.66 -8.19
C THR A 248 9.86 -14.57 -9.20
N GLU A 249 9.33 -15.79 -9.40
CA GLU A 249 9.81 -16.72 -10.43
C GLU A 249 9.68 -16.13 -11.84
N ALA A 250 8.60 -15.37 -12.10
CA ALA A 250 8.41 -14.65 -13.34
C ALA A 250 9.48 -13.55 -13.60
N ALA A 251 10.19 -13.13 -12.56
CA ALA A 251 11.35 -12.25 -12.62
C ALA A 251 12.68 -13.02 -12.59
N GLY A 252 12.66 -14.36 -12.63
CA GLY A 252 13.85 -15.21 -12.56
C GLY A 252 14.42 -15.39 -11.15
N ILE A 253 13.63 -15.06 -10.11
CA ILE A 253 14.08 -15.09 -8.71
C ILE A 253 13.30 -16.14 -7.93
N ALA A 254 13.98 -17.17 -7.44
CA ALA A 254 13.39 -18.17 -6.56
C ALA A 254 13.30 -17.63 -5.12
N LEU A 255 12.14 -17.80 -4.49
CA LEU A 255 11.98 -17.47 -3.07
C LEU A 255 12.62 -18.57 -2.19
N PRO A 256 13.19 -18.19 -1.04
CA PRO A 256 13.64 -19.18 -0.07
C PRO A 256 12.43 -19.93 0.53
N SER A 257 12.68 -21.12 1.04
CA SER A 257 11.64 -21.99 1.61
C SER A 257 11.06 -21.50 2.95
N GLN A 258 11.72 -20.53 3.59
CA GLN A 258 11.25 -19.96 4.85
C GLN A 258 10.00 -19.12 4.69
N ASN A 259 9.20 -19.03 5.76
CA ASN A 259 8.02 -18.20 5.79
C ASN A 259 8.38 -16.71 5.68
N PRO A 260 7.56 -15.91 4.98
CA PRO A 260 7.77 -14.48 4.91
C PRO A 260 7.49 -13.76 6.25
N LEU A 261 8.19 -12.67 6.47
CA LEU A 261 7.78 -11.65 7.43
C LEU A 261 6.57 -10.90 6.87
N LEU A 262 5.49 -10.83 7.63
CA LEU A 262 4.20 -10.32 7.16
C LEU A 262 3.75 -9.10 7.96
N HIS A 263 3.50 -7.99 7.24
CA HIS A 263 2.85 -6.82 7.80
C HIS A 263 1.66 -6.42 6.93
N PHE A 264 0.71 -5.74 7.55
CA PHE A 264 -0.49 -5.21 6.91
C PHE A 264 -0.59 -3.72 7.16
N ALA A 265 -1.11 -2.97 6.18
CA ALA A 265 -1.49 -1.58 6.36
C ALA A 265 -2.87 -1.34 5.75
N ARG A 266 -3.78 -0.78 6.55
CA ARG A 266 -5.18 -0.59 6.14
C ARG A 266 -5.32 0.47 5.06
N ARG A 267 -4.60 1.59 5.20
CA ARG A 267 -4.63 2.71 4.25
C ARG A 267 -3.35 3.52 4.32
N GLN A 268 -2.94 4.01 3.17
CA GLN A 268 -1.86 4.98 3.02
C GLN A 268 -2.20 5.98 1.92
N ASP A 269 -2.22 7.26 2.25
CA ASP A 269 -2.37 8.34 1.29
C ASP A 269 -1.00 8.78 0.79
N VAL A 270 -0.86 8.92 -0.53
CA VAL A 270 0.44 9.10 -1.18
C VAL A 270 0.36 10.22 -2.22
N VAL A 271 1.39 11.04 -2.27
CA VAL A 271 1.66 11.96 -3.38
C VAL A 271 2.98 11.61 -4.06
N VAL A 272 3.05 11.86 -5.35
CA VAL A 272 4.16 11.48 -6.23
C VAL A 272 4.65 12.71 -6.98
N TRP A 273 5.97 12.88 -7.09
CA TRP A 273 6.62 13.90 -7.91
C TRP A 273 7.08 13.33 -9.25
N SER A 274 7.32 14.23 -10.20
CA SER A 274 7.91 13.84 -11.49
C SER A 274 9.27 13.18 -11.29
N PRO A 275 9.56 12.05 -11.96
CA PRO A 275 10.88 11.42 -11.90
C PRO A 275 11.97 12.38 -12.36
N LYS A 276 13.13 12.31 -11.70
CA LYS A 276 14.35 13.04 -12.08
C LYS A 276 15.45 12.05 -12.37
N ARG A 277 16.29 12.37 -13.36
CA ARG A 277 17.49 11.58 -13.64
C ARG A 277 18.47 11.69 -12.50
N VAL A 278 19.12 10.60 -12.14
CA VAL A 278 20.19 10.50 -11.15
C VAL A 278 21.46 9.96 -11.78
#